data_005071975536c0852a488fc34fb9f3e6
#
_entry.id   005071975536c0852a488fc34fb9f3e6
#
_cell.length_a   1.000
_cell.length_b   1.000
_cell.length_c   1.000
_cell.angle_alpha   90.00
_cell.angle_beta   90.00
_cell.angle_gamma   90.00
#
_symmetry.space_group_name_H-M   'P 1'
#
loop_
_entity.id
_entity.type
_entity.pdbx_description
1 polymer ?
#
loop_
_entity_poly.entity_id
_entity_poly.type
_entity_poly.pdbx_seq_one_letter_code
_entity_poly.pdbx_strand_id
1 'polypeptide(L)'
;MVQEQFVKDFNERTGNNVQFIAAEYEPNVFLQMVRQKHLENEPEGGKRCTSCFEMRLDIVAEKALELGFDYFGSALTLSPKKNSQLINEIGLDIQKIYDVNYLPSDFKKNNGYKRSVEMCKEYDVYRQCYCGCIFAAKAQGIDLKEQNREAIKFIRNQS
;
A
#
# COMPACT_ATOMS: atom_id res chain seq x y z
N MET A 1 2.45 10.59 -11.12
CA MET A 1 1.27 10.16 -10.30
C MET A 1 1.38 10.72 -8.90
N VAL A 2 0.31 10.69 -8.05
CA VAL A 2 0.30 11.34 -6.72
C VAL A 2 1.50 10.95 -5.85
N GLN A 3 1.81 9.66 -5.77
CA GLN A 3 2.95 9.17 -4.94
C GLN A 3 4.30 9.59 -5.50
N GLU A 4 4.48 9.60 -6.79
CA GLU A 4 5.70 10.05 -7.46
C GLU A 4 5.95 11.55 -7.22
N GLN A 5 4.91 12.36 -7.37
CA GLN A 5 4.99 13.80 -7.07
C GLN A 5 5.31 14.03 -5.59
N PHE A 6 4.66 13.29 -4.68
CA PHE A 6 4.97 13.39 -3.26
C PHE A 6 6.45 13.05 -2.95
N VAL A 7 7.00 11.99 -3.54
CA VAL A 7 8.40 11.62 -3.33
C VAL A 7 9.35 12.73 -3.82
N LYS A 8 9.05 13.32 -4.98
CA LYS A 8 9.82 14.45 -5.52
C LYS A 8 9.80 15.64 -4.57
N ASP A 9 8.60 16.08 -4.16
CA ASP A 9 8.43 17.23 -3.26
C ASP A 9 9.07 16.98 -1.88
N PHE A 10 8.97 15.74 -1.39
CA PHE A 10 9.62 15.33 -0.14
C PHE A 10 11.15 15.43 -0.23
N ASN A 11 11.74 14.91 -1.29
CA ASN A 11 13.18 15.01 -1.51
C ASN A 11 13.65 16.47 -1.61
N GLU A 12 12.95 17.30 -2.38
CA GLU A 12 13.27 18.72 -2.54
C GLU A 12 13.21 19.48 -1.21
N ARG A 13 12.19 19.22 -0.37
CA ARG A 13 12.01 19.92 0.92
C ARG A 13 12.93 19.42 2.03
N THR A 14 13.34 18.16 1.98
CA THR A 14 14.08 17.52 3.09
C THR A 14 15.55 17.26 2.77
N GLY A 15 15.96 17.35 1.51
CA GLY A 15 17.30 16.96 1.05
C GLY A 15 17.53 15.44 1.05
N ASN A 16 16.48 14.64 1.19
CA ASN A 16 16.54 13.18 1.10
C ASN A 16 16.65 12.74 -0.38
N ASN A 17 16.99 11.46 -0.59
CA ASN A 17 17.08 10.84 -1.91
C ASN A 17 16.26 9.55 -1.95
N VAL A 18 14.95 9.68 -1.77
CA VAL A 18 14.01 8.55 -1.90
C VAL A 18 13.76 8.31 -3.38
N GLN A 19 13.87 7.06 -3.82
CA GLN A 19 13.57 6.67 -5.19
C GLN A 19 12.12 6.15 -5.29
N PHE A 20 11.45 6.51 -6.38
CA PHE A 20 10.13 6.00 -6.71
C PHE A 20 10.25 5.00 -7.86
N ILE A 21 9.83 3.76 -7.62
CA ILE A 21 9.76 2.70 -8.63
C ILE A 21 8.29 2.40 -8.88
N ALA A 22 7.81 2.70 -10.10
CA ALA A 22 6.45 2.39 -10.49
C ALA A 22 6.30 0.89 -10.72
N ALA A 23 5.35 0.26 -10.02
CA ALA A 23 4.93 -1.10 -10.33
C ALA A 23 3.90 -1.12 -11.46
N GLU A 24 3.88 -2.18 -12.25
CA GLU A 24 2.83 -2.41 -13.22
C GLU A 24 1.48 -2.60 -12.52
N TYR A 25 0.44 -2.04 -13.13
CA TYR A 25 -0.92 -2.17 -12.59
C TYR A 25 -1.62 -3.37 -13.23
N GLU A 26 -1.60 -4.51 -12.52
CA GLU A 26 -2.21 -5.76 -12.95
C GLU A 26 -3.37 -6.19 -12.04
N PRO A 27 -4.53 -5.54 -12.11
CA PRO A 27 -5.67 -5.86 -11.24
C PRO A 27 -6.19 -7.28 -11.43
N ASN A 28 -5.97 -7.88 -12.60
CA ASN A 28 -6.42 -9.22 -12.91
C ASN A 28 -5.72 -10.29 -12.07
N VAL A 29 -4.45 -10.12 -11.73
CA VAL A 29 -3.70 -11.06 -10.86
C VAL A 29 -4.38 -11.18 -9.51
N PHE A 30 -4.73 -10.05 -8.89
CA PHE A 30 -5.46 -10.04 -7.62
C PHE A 30 -6.86 -10.69 -7.76
N LEU A 31 -7.61 -10.35 -8.81
CA LEU A 31 -8.95 -10.89 -9.02
C LEU A 31 -8.93 -12.41 -9.29
N GLN A 32 -7.94 -12.91 -10.02
CA GLN A 32 -7.75 -14.34 -10.23
C GLN A 32 -7.44 -15.06 -8.93
N MET A 33 -6.51 -14.54 -8.11
CA MET A 33 -6.20 -15.09 -6.79
C MET A 33 -7.45 -15.17 -5.90
N VAL A 34 -8.26 -14.11 -5.86
CA VAL A 34 -9.50 -14.09 -5.06
C VAL A 34 -10.48 -15.16 -5.53
N ARG A 35 -10.67 -15.33 -6.85
CA ARG A 35 -11.56 -16.35 -7.43
C ARG A 35 -11.06 -17.76 -7.18
N GLN A 36 -9.78 -18.03 -7.41
CA GLN A 36 -9.17 -19.35 -7.21
C GLN A 36 -9.26 -19.82 -5.74
N LYS A 37 -9.15 -18.88 -4.80
CA LYS A 37 -9.26 -19.17 -3.36
C LYS A 37 -10.68 -19.03 -2.81
N HIS A 38 -11.68 -18.71 -3.65
CA HIS A 38 -13.10 -18.50 -3.27
C HIS A 38 -13.27 -17.46 -2.14
N LEU A 39 -12.59 -16.32 -2.26
CA LEU A 39 -12.52 -15.27 -1.23
C LEU A 39 -13.39 -14.04 -1.52
N GLU A 40 -14.29 -14.08 -2.49
CA GLU A 40 -15.14 -12.95 -2.92
C GLU A 40 -16.00 -12.41 -1.78
N ASN A 41 -16.52 -13.30 -0.94
CA ASN A 41 -17.45 -12.98 0.14
C ASN A 41 -16.77 -12.76 1.51
N GLU A 42 -15.43 -12.82 1.56
CA GLU A 42 -14.69 -12.57 2.79
C GLU A 42 -14.86 -11.11 3.24
N PRO A 43 -15.02 -10.85 4.55
CA PRO A 43 -15.08 -9.47 5.06
C PRO A 43 -13.75 -8.75 4.90
N GLU A 44 -13.75 -7.41 5.08
CA GLU A 44 -12.50 -6.65 5.22
C GLU A 44 -11.76 -7.11 6.49
N GLY A 45 -10.46 -7.40 6.36
CA GLY A 45 -9.64 -7.97 7.43
C GLY A 45 -9.61 -9.51 7.47
N GLY A 46 -10.48 -10.21 6.70
CA GLY A 46 -10.51 -11.67 6.61
C GLY A 46 -9.45 -12.26 5.66
N LYS A 47 -9.62 -13.51 5.27
CA LYS A 47 -8.66 -14.31 4.46
C LYS A 47 -8.28 -13.64 3.13
N ARG A 48 -9.22 -12.92 2.48
CA ARG A 48 -8.91 -12.15 1.27
C ARG A 48 -7.84 -11.09 1.54
N CYS A 49 -7.91 -10.39 2.67
CA CYS A 49 -6.91 -9.39 3.03
C CYS A 49 -5.56 -10.04 3.35
N THR A 50 -5.54 -11.18 4.04
CA THR A 50 -4.32 -11.95 4.29
C THR A 50 -3.63 -12.32 2.98
N SER A 51 -4.35 -12.94 2.04
CA SER A 51 -3.79 -13.29 0.72
C SER A 51 -3.37 -12.08 -0.10
N CYS A 52 -4.04 -10.92 0.07
CA CYS A 52 -3.60 -9.67 -0.54
C CYS A 52 -2.27 -9.16 0.05
N PHE A 53 -2.05 -9.32 1.35
CA PHE A 53 -0.78 -8.95 1.99
C PHE A 53 0.35 -9.87 1.54
N GLU A 54 0.10 -11.19 1.52
CA GLU A 54 1.04 -12.19 1.00
C GLU A 54 1.50 -11.82 -0.40
N MET A 55 0.57 -11.68 -1.34
CA MET A 55 0.87 -11.35 -2.74
C MET A 55 1.68 -10.04 -2.88
N ARG A 56 1.34 -9.01 -2.11
CA ARG A 56 2.03 -7.71 -2.20
C ARG A 56 3.43 -7.75 -1.60
N LEU A 57 3.61 -8.42 -0.48
CA LEU A 57 4.92 -8.56 0.16
C LEU A 57 5.85 -9.46 -0.63
N ASP A 58 5.30 -10.50 -1.26
CA ASP A 58 6.03 -11.41 -2.14
C ASP A 58 6.63 -10.66 -3.33
N ILE A 59 5.82 -9.86 -4.05
CA ILE A 59 6.28 -9.01 -5.17
C ILE A 59 7.37 -8.01 -4.71
N VAL A 60 7.20 -7.43 -3.51
CA VAL A 60 8.18 -6.46 -3.00
C VAL A 60 9.48 -7.14 -2.60
N ALA A 61 9.44 -8.35 -2.01
CA ALA A 61 10.62 -9.11 -1.65
C ALA A 61 11.41 -9.57 -2.89
N GLU A 62 10.70 -10.09 -3.91
CA GLU A 62 11.30 -10.45 -5.19
C GLU A 62 11.99 -9.23 -5.82
N LYS A 63 11.32 -8.08 -5.84
CA LYS A 63 11.88 -6.85 -6.40
C LYS A 63 13.06 -6.31 -5.59
N ALA A 64 13.02 -6.45 -4.28
CA ALA A 64 14.14 -6.06 -3.41
C ALA A 64 15.37 -6.93 -3.68
N LEU A 65 15.19 -8.23 -3.83
CA LEU A 65 16.27 -9.16 -4.20
C LEU A 65 16.85 -8.83 -5.59
N GLU A 66 15.98 -8.63 -6.60
CA GLU A 66 16.37 -8.29 -7.97
C GLU A 66 17.24 -7.01 -8.04
N LEU A 67 16.87 -6.01 -7.23
CA LEU A 67 17.54 -4.71 -7.20
C LEU A 67 18.69 -4.61 -6.19
N GLY A 68 18.99 -5.68 -5.46
CA GLY A 68 20.08 -5.75 -4.49
C GLY A 68 19.85 -4.93 -3.22
N PHE A 69 18.60 -4.79 -2.76
CA PHE A 69 18.30 -4.17 -1.48
C PHE A 69 18.53 -5.14 -0.32
N ASP A 70 19.05 -4.63 0.79
CA ASP A 70 19.27 -5.41 2.01
C ASP A 70 17.97 -5.72 2.76
N TYR A 71 16.96 -4.85 2.59
CA TYR A 71 15.70 -4.90 3.33
C TYR A 71 14.49 -4.61 2.43
N PHE A 72 13.37 -5.24 2.78
CA PHE A 72 12.06 -4.86 2.31
C PHE A 72 11.08 -4.64 3.47
N GLY A 73 9.97 -3.96 3.25
CA GLY A 73 8.98 -3.68 4.29
C GLY A 73 7.66 -3.20 3.73
N SER A 74 6.74 -2.81 4.62
CA SER A 74 5.40 -2.41 4.20
C SER A 74 4.90 -1.16 4.91
N ALA A 75 4.41 -0.19 4.16
CA ALA A 75 3.66 0.95 4.69
C ALA A 75 2.19 0.61 5.03
N LEU A 76 1.71 -0.62 4.75
CA LEU A 76 0.35 -1.06 5.12
C LEU A 76 0.11 -1.00 6.64
N THR A 77 1.16 -1.15 7.44
CA THR A 77 1.11 -1.09 8.91
C THR A 77 0.77 0.31 9.45
N LEU A 78 0.74 1.33 8.61
CA LEU A 78 0.30 2.69 8.95
C LEU A 78 -1.23 2.77 9.13
N SER A 79 -2.00 1.95 8.41
CA SER A 79 -3.45 1.99 8.45
C SER A 79 -4.00 1.43 9.77
N PRO A 80 -4.89 2.16 10.47
CA PRO A 80 -5.54 1.64 11.68
C PRO A 80 -6.46 0.44 11.40
N LYS A 81 -6.91 0.26 10.15
CA LYS A 81 -7.74 -0.87 9.72
C LYS A 81 -6.94 -2.13 9.35
N LYS A 82 -5.61 -2.09 9.45
CA LYS A 82 -4.75 -3.21 9.10
C LYS A 82 -4.06 -3.77 10.34
N ASN A 83 -4.02 -5.10 10.42
CA ASN A 83 -3.33 -5.81 11.50
C ASN A 83 -1.83 -5.84 11.19
N SER A 84 -1.06 -4.99 11.90
CA SER A 84 0.40 -4.89 11.72
C SER A 84 1.11 -6.18 12.15
N GLN A 85 0.62 -6.88 13.16
CA GLN A 85 1.21 -8.15 13.61
C GLN A 85 1.12 -9.19 12.50
N LEU A 86 -0.07 -9.40 11.92
CA LEU A 86 -0.25 -10.32 10.78
C LEU A 86 0.62 -9.95 9.58
N ILE A 87 0.72 -8.66 9.24
CA ILE A 87 1.56 -8.21 8.13
C ILE A 87 3.03 -8.51 8.41
N ASN A 88 3.50 -8.30 9.64
CA ASN A 88 4.86 -8.60 10.03
C ASN A 88 5.14 -10.12 10.04
N GLU A 89 4.22 -10.95 10.50
CA GLU A 89 4.33 -12.42 10.44
C GLU A 89 4.49 -12.88 9.00
N ILE A 90 3.65 -12.40 8.08
CA ILE A 90 3.74 -12.70 6.64
C ILE A 90 5.10 -12.25 6.08
N GLY A 91 5.54 -11.04 6.40
CA GLY A 91 6.84 -10.52 5.92
C GLY A 91 8.03 -11.37 6.39
N LEU A 92 8.01 -11.82 7.65
CA LEU A 92 9.03 -12.70 8.22
C LEU A 92 9.01 -14.11 7.61
N ASP A 93 7.83 -14.59 7.18
CA ASP A 93 7.75 -15.87 6.46
C ASP A 93 8.26 -15.76 5.02
N ILE A 94 7.96 -14.66 4.33
CA ILE A 94 8.46 -14.37 2.98
C ILE A 94 9.98 -14.17 2.99
N GLN A 95 10.55 -13.53 4.01
CA GLN A 95 12.01 -13.43 4.18
C GLN A 95 12.72 -14.77 4.11
N LYS A 96 12.08 -15.86 4.55
CA LYS A 96 12.66 -17.21 4.50
C LYS A 96 12.73 -17.81 3.09
N ILE A 97 11.91 -17.26 2.18
CA ILE A 97 11.84 -17.69 0.77
C ILE A 97 12.88 -16.92 -0.07
N TYR A 98 13.01 -15.63 0.20
CA TYR A 98 13.92 -14.73 -0.50
C TYR A 98 15.10 -14.37 0.42
N ASP A 99 16.31 -14.34 -0.13
CA ASP A 99 17.51 -13.91 0.63
C ASP A 99 17.56 -12.38 0.76
N VAL A 100 16.53 -11.83 1.39
CA VAL A 100 16.38 -10.39 1.68
C VAL A 100 15.64 -10.19 3.00
N ASN A 101 16.13 -9.30 3.87
CA ASN A 101 15.59 -9.12 5.21
C ASN A 101 14.25 -8.37 5.21
N TYR A 102 13.31 -8.85 6.02
CA TYR A 102 12.08 -8.08 6.27
C TYR A 102 12.29 -7.10 7.43
N LEU A 103 11.84 -5.85 7.26
CA LEU A 103 11.85 -4.82 8.30
C LEU A 103 10.47 -4.75 8.98
N PRO A 104 10.28 -5.39 10.15
CA PRO A 104 9.02 -5.32 10.89
C PRO A 104 8.69 -3.90 11.31
N SER A 105 7.44 -3.50 11.16
CA SER A 105 7.01 -2.14 11.48
C SER A 105 5.60 -2.09 12.07
N ASP A 106 5.32 -1.04 12.81
CA ASP A 106 3.97 -0.62 13.18
C ASP A 106 3.88 0.91 13.16
N PHE A 107 3.79 1.45 11.94
CA PHE A 107 3.84 2.89 11.70
C PHE A 107 2.66 3.69 12.26
N LYS A 108 1.59 3.03 12.76
CA LYS A 108 0.50 3.72 13.45
C LYS A 108 0.83 4.05 14.92
N LYS A 109 1.84 3.39 15.53
CA LYS A 109 2.32 3.71 16.87
C LYS A 109 2.90 5.13 16.93
N ASN A 110 3.02 5.67 18.15
CA ASN A 110 3.59 6.99 18.41
C ASN A 110 2.95 8.11 17.56
N ASN A 111 1.63 8.06 17.40
CA ASN A 111 0.87 9.00 16.56
C ASN A 111 1.23 8.99 15.06
N GLY A 112 1.85 7.94 14.55
CA GLY A 112 2.29 7.87 13.16
C GLY A 112 1.15 8.03 12.16
N TYR A 113 -0.03 7.46 12.43
CA TYR A 113 -1.21 7.69 11.58
C TYR A 113 -1.62 9.19 11.57
N LYS A 114 -1.63 9.86 12.72
CA LYS A 114 -1.90 11.30 12.81
C LYS A 114 -0.86 12.08 12.00
N ARG A 115 0.43 11.76 12.17
CA ARG A 115 1.51 12.40 11.40
C ARG A 115 1.33 12.21 9.89
N SER A 116 0.92 11.03 9.42
CA SER A 116 0.64 10.81 8.00
C SER A 116 -0.48 11.68 7.46
N VAL A 117 -1.52 11.94 8.27
CA VAL A 117 -2.60 12.87 7.90
C VAL A 117 -2.10 14.31 7.77
N GLU A 118 -1.25 14.73 8.71
CA GLU A 118 -0.62 16.06 8.70
C GLU A 118 0.28 16.23 7.47
N MET A 119 1.14 15.24 7.19
CA MET A 119 2.01 15.24 5.99
C MET A 119 1.19 15.31 4.70
N CYS A 120 0.09 14.57 4.58
CA CYS A 120 -0.77 14.68 3.41
C CYS A 120 -1.34 16.09 3.20
N LYS A 121 -1.56 16.85 4.27
CA LYS A 121 -1.97 18.25 4.18
C LYS A 121 -0.79 19.17 3.83
N GLU A 122 0.37 18.95 4.45
CA GLU A 122 1.59 19.73 4.21
C GLU A 122 2.08 19.65 2.76
N TYR A 123 1.90 18.47 2.14
CA TYR A 123 2.35 18.17 0.77
C TYR A 123 1.19 18.15 -0.24
N ASP A 124 -0.01 18.54 0.17
CA ASP A 124 -1.21 18.53 -0.67
C ASP A 124 -1.41 17.18 -1.39
N VAL A 125 -1.38 16.07 -0.64
CA VAL A 125 -1.50 14.71 -1.18
C VAL A 125 -2.95 14.24 -1.11
N TYR A 126 -3.48 13.77 -2.25
CA TYR A 126 -4.81 13.13 -2.29
C TYR A 126 -4.87 11.91 -1.37
N ARG A 127 -5.87 11.90 -0.47
CA ARG A 127 -6.09 10.79 0.45
C ARG A 127 -7.29 9.97 0.04
N GLN A 128 -7.01 8.76 -0.39
CA GLN A 128 -8.05 7.77 -0.67
C GLN A 128 -8.71 7.28 0.63
N CYS A 129 -10.05 7.17 0.65
CA CYS A 129 -10.82 6.80 1.85
C CYS A 129 -10.97 5.28 2.05
N TYR A 130 -10.52 4.45 1.11
CA TYR A 130 -10.57 2.99 1.17
C TYR A 130 -9.22 2.38 0.75
N CYS A 131 -9.04 1.07 0.90
CA CYS A 131 -7.74 0.41 0.65
C CYS A 131 -7.41 0.12 -0.84
N GLY A 132 -8.21 0.62 -1.78
CA GLY A 132 -8.07 0.35 -3.22
C GLY A 132 -8.66 -0.98 -3.69
N CYS A 133 -9.14 -1.82 -2.78
CA CYS A 133 -9.76 -3.10 -3.09
C CYS A 133 -11.23 -2.89 -3.53
N ILE A 134 -11.61 -3.43 -4.70
CA ILE A 134 -12.99 -3.34 -5.23
C ILE A 134 -14.03 -3.95 -4.28
N PHE A 135 -13.68 -5.02 -3.56
CA PHE A 135 -14.57 -5.65 -2.59
C PHE A 135 -14.79 -4.77 -1.36
N ALA A 136 -13.76 -4.08 -0.88
CA ALA A 136 -13.87 -3.14 0.21
C ALA A 136 -14.68 -1.89 -0.20
N ALA A 137 -14.46 -1.38 -1.40
CA ALA A 137 -15.25 -0.28 -1.95
C ALA A 137 -16.72 -0.64 -2.02
N LYS A 138 -17.04 -1.82 -2.58
CA LYS A 138 -18.42 -2.32 -2.68
C LYS A 138 -19.08 -2.49 -1.29
N ALA A 139 -18.36 -3.07 -0.33
CA ALA A 139 -18.86 -3.27 1.02
C ALA A 139 -19.12 -1.96 1.78
N GLN A 140 -18.39 -0.88 1.44
CA GLN A 140 -18.55 0.45 2.01
C GLN A 140 -19.49 1.36 1.19
N GLY A 141 -20.09 0.87 0.10
CA GLY A 141 -20.99 1.67 -0.75
C GLY A 141 -20.27 2.78 -1.53
N ILE A 142 -18.98 2.65 -1.78
CA ILE A 142 -18.16 3.66 -2.46
C ILE A 142 -18.35 3.56 -3.98
N ASP A 143 -18.74 4.67 -4.62
CA ASP A 143 -18.75 4.79 -6.08
C ASP A 143 -17.32 5.01 -6.60
N LEU A 144 -16.75 3.96 -7.19
CA LEU A 144 -15.39 3.99 -7.75
C LEU A 144 -15.24 4.97 -8.91
N LYS A 145 -16.33 5.24 -9.68
CA LYS A 145 -16.26 6.18 -10.79
C LYS A 145 -16.17 7.61 -10.28
N GLU A 146 -16.90 7.92 -9.21
CA GLU A 146 -16.85 9.22 -8.56
C GLU A 146 -15.50 9.44 -7.90
N GLN A 147 -14.99 8.45 -7.13
CA GLN A 147 -13.67 8.52 -6.52
C GLN A 147 -12.54 8.74 -7.54
N ASN A 148 -12.60 8.07 -8.69
CA ASN A 148 -11.63 8.28 -9.76
C ASN A 148 -11.74 9.69 -10.35
N ARG A 149 -12.94 10.23 -10.53
CA ARG A 149 -13.13 11.61 -11.01
C ARG A 149 -12.57 12.62 -10.03
N GLU A 150 -12.82 12.46 -8.74
CA GLU A 150 -12.28 13.32 -7.69
C GLU A 150 -10.75 13.28 -7.66
N ALA A 151 -10.14 12.09 -7.71
CA ALA A 151 -8.69 11.93 -7.74
C ALA A 151 -8.06 12.60 -8.97
N ILE A 152 -8.66 12.42 -10.16
CA ILE A 152 -8.19 13.06 -11.39
C ILE A 152 -8.32 14.59 -11.30
N LYS A 153 -9.43 15.09 -10.78
CA LYS A 153 -9.65 16.53 -10.58
C LYS A 153 -8.61 17.12 -9.62
N PHE A 154 -8.32 16.41 -8.52
CA PHE A 154 -7.30 16.82 -7.56
C PHE A 154 -5.92 16.94 -8.21
N ILE A 155 -5.49 15.92 -8.96
CA ILE A 155 -4.18 15.92 -9.65
C ILE A 155 -4.08 17.07 -10.67
N ARG A 156 -5.15 17.32 -11.45
CA ARG A 156 -5.16 18.38 -12.46
C ARG A 156 -5.10 19.78 -11.86
N ASN A 157 -5.58 19.98 -10.66
CA ASN A 157 -5.53 21.26 -9.98
C ASN A 157 -4.15 21.59 -9.40
N GLN A 158 -3.24 20.61 -9.37
CA GLN A 158 -1.85 20.76 -8.91
C GLN A 158 -0.87 20.97 -10.08
N SER A 159 -1.30 20.77 -11.30
CA SER A 159 -0.50 20.96 -12.54
C SER A 159 -0.68 22.36 -13.11
#